data_bafbb5d827a0b1e910952ff2d378ef80
#
_entry.id   bafbb5d827a0b1e910952ff2d378ef80
#
_cell.length_a   1.000
_cell.length_b   1.000
_cell.length_c   1.000
_cell.angle_alpha   90.00
_cell.angle_beta   90.00
_cell.angle_gamma   90.00
#
_symmetry.space_group_name_H-M   'P 1'
#
loop_
_entity.id
_entity.type
_entity.pdbx_description
1 polymer ?
#
loop_
_entity_poly.entity_id
_entity_poly.type
_entity_poly.pdbx_seq_one_letter_code
_entity_poly.pdbx_strand_id
1 'polypeptide(L)'
;SPIMVLLYNDSSATPARLLMAGAIVVVLYGLSSVTNSILHGLNYMTSPAKNAAAALGIHLVAFVLMMTVFKMNVYALVGGNIVFALAMSILNLLKIRKVSGFKIDFVSTFGKPFAAAAVMGIVTFGVFRLFDTLIGGRVIPVCISLIVAILVYAVVMLKIGTLSEDDILDLPMGGRILRISKKFHLLPAV
;
A
#
# COMPACT_ATOMS: atom_id res chain seq x y z
N SER A 1 -16.52 10.54 -4.96
CA SER A 1 -15.31 9.90 -5.53
C SER A 1 -15.66 9.33 -6.91
N PRO A 2 -14.88 9.63 -7.98
CA PRO A 2 -15.15 9.13 -9.33
C PRO A 2 -15.32 7.60 -9.40
N ILE A 3 -14.50 6.87 -8.63
CA ILE A 3 -14.52 5.41 -8.57
C ILE A 3 -15.85 4.89 -7.99
N MET A 4 -16.38 5.52 -6.93
CA MET A 4 -17.65 5.09 -6.32
C MET A 4 -18.82 5.32 -7.25
N VAL A 5 -18.81 6.45 -7.96
CA VAL A 5 -19.85 6.73 -8.95
C VAL A 5 -19.76 5.77 -10.14
N LEU A 6 -18.53 5.40 -10.54
CA LEU A 6 -18.30 4.46 -11.64
C LEU A 6 -18.79 3.04 -11.32
N LEU A 7 -18.45 2.52 -10.12
CA LEU A 7 -18.72 1.14 -9.75
C LEU A 7 -20.10 0.92 -9.16
N TYR A 8 -20.61 1.90 -8.41
CA TYR A 8 -21.83 1.75 -7.60
C TYR A 8 -22.93 2.77 -7.93
N ASN A 9 -22.64 3.67 -8.88
CA ASN A 9 -23.53 4.80 -9.21
C ASN A 9 -23.94 5.64 -7.97
N ASP A 10 -23.07 5.63 -6.93
CA ASP A 10 -23.31 6.31 -5.68
C ASP A 10 -22.44 7.57 -5.57
N SER A 11 -23.08 8.72 -5.47
CA SER A 11 -22.44 10.03 -5.29
C SER A 11 -22.31 10.45 -3.83
N SER A 12 -22.74 9.63 -2.86
CA SER A 12 -22.70 9.96 -1.44
C SER A 12 -21.26 10.13 -0.95
N ALA A 13 -21.07 10.98 0.07
CA ALA A 13 -19.75 11.26 0.60
C ALA A 13 -19.23 10.14 1.52
N THR A 14 -20.10 9.38 2.16
CA THR A 14 -19.74 8.36 3.16
C THR A 14 -18.91 7.22 2.56
N PRO A 15 -19.32 6.54 1.47
CA PRO A 15 -18.48 5.50 0.87
C PRO A 15 -17.14 6.02 0.35
N ALA A 16 -17.10 7.25 -0.15
CA ALA A 16 -15.86 7.87 -0.60
C ALA A 16 -14.87 8.09 0.56
N ARG A 17 -15.34 8.55 1.72
CA ARG A 17 -14.53 8.72 2.93
C ARG A 17 -14.07 7.38 3.49
N LEU A 18 -14.91 6.36 3.50
CA LEU A 18 -14.55 5.00 3.92
C LEU A 18 -13.48 4.41 3.00
N LEU A 19 -13.58 4.61 1.69
CA LEU A 19 -12.56 4.16 0.73
C LEU A 19 -11.21 4.85 0.97
N MET A 20 -11.21 6.17 1.24
CA MET A 20 -9.99 6.91 1.57
C MET A 20 -9.36 6.42 2.87
N ALA A 21 -10.15 6.21 3.91
CA ALA A 21 -9.66 5.66 5.17
C ALA A 21 -9.18 4.22 5.00
N GLY A 22 -9.86 3.42 4.17
CA GLY A 22 -9.47 2.06 3.81
C GLY A 22 -8.14 1.96 3.07
N ALA A 23 -7.70 3.00 2.38
CA ALA A 23 -6.39 3.02 1.71
C ALA A 23 -5.23 2.81 2.70
N ILE A 24 -5.33 3.35 3.92
CA ILE A 24 -4.35 3.14 5.00
C ILE A 24 -4.32 1.65 5.39
N VAL A 25 -5.47 1.01 5.46
CA VAL A 25 -5.60 -0.41 5.78
C VAL A 25 -4.83 -1.27 4.78
N VAL A 26 -4.93 -0.96 3.49
CA VAL A 26 -4.24 -1.70 2.42
C VAL A 26 -2.72 -1.63 2.60
N VAL A 27 -2.16 -0.46 2.90
CA VAL A 27 -0.72 -0.28 3.16
C VAL A 27 -0.29 -1.11 4.37
N LEU A 28 -1.05 -1.07 5.46
CA LEU A 28 -0.74 -1.82 6.68
C LEU A 28 -0.85 -3.34 6.48
N TYR A 29 -1.82 -3.82 5.70
CA TYR A 29 -1.91 -5.23 5.33
C TYR A 29 -0.74 -5.65 4.43
N GLY A 30 -0.30 -4.79 3.51
CA GLY A 30 0.91 -5.02 2.72
C GLY A 30 2.13 -5.23 3.62
N LEU A 31 2.34 -4.35 4.61
CA LEU A 31 3.41 -4.47 5.59
C LEU A 31 3.30 -5.77 6.40
N SER A 32 2.09 -6.11 6.84
CA SER A 32 1.82 -7.35 7.56
C SER A 32 2.14 -8.59 6.72
N SER A 33 1.79 -8.58 5.43
CA SER A 33 2.09 -9.66 4.49
C SER A 33 3.59 -9.86 4.29
N VAL A 34 4.34 -8.78 4.05
CA VAL A 34 5.80 -8.84 3.91
C VAL A 34 6.47 -9.37 5.18
N THR A 35 6.06 -8.88 6.35
CA THR A 35 6.63 -9.35 7.62
C THR A 35 6.28 -10.80 7.92
N ASN A 36 5.11 -11.31 7.50
CA ASN A 36 4.78 -12.73 7.54
C ASN A 36 5.75 -13.55 6.68
N SER A 37 5.99 -13.12 5.45
CA SER A 37 6.90 -13.81 4.51
C SER A 37 8.33 -13.88 5.06
N ILE A 38 8.81 -12.79 5.68
CA ILE A 38 10.12 -12.77 6.36
C ILE A 38 10.17 -13.81 7.50
N LEU A 39 9.14 -13.88 8.34
CA LEU A 39 9.08 -14.87 9.42
C LEU A 39 9.05 -16.31 8.91
N HIS A 40 8.36 -16.56 7.80
CA HIS A 40 8.37 -17.86 7.13
C HIS A 40 9.76 -18.21 6.60
N GLY A 41 10.44 -17.25 5.95
CA GLY A 41 11.82 -17.43 5.47
C GLY A 41 12.84 -17.68 6.58
N LEU A 42 12.60 -17.12 7.77
CA LEU A 42 13.40 -17.36 8.98
C LEU A 42 13.04 -18.68 9.71
N ASN A 43 12.21 -19.53 9.13
CA ASN A 43 11.73 -20.80 9.70
C ASN A 43 10.82 -20.65 10.93
N TYR A 44 10.25 -19.45 11.17
CA TYR A 44 9.28 -19.22 12.26
C TYR A 44 7.83 -19.33 11.76
N MET A 45 7.47 -20.44 11.12
CA MET A 45 6.18 -20.64 10.42
C MET A 45 4.94 -20.46 11.32
N THR A 46 5.03 -20.77 12.60
CA THR A 46 3.89 -20.64 13.55
C THR A 46 3.76 -19.25 14.15
N SER A 47 4.79 -18.40 14.03
CA SER A 47 4.78 -17.06 14.64
C SER A 47 3.74 -16.12 14.02
N PRO A 48 3.58 -16.03 12.68
CA PRO A 48 2.53 -15.22 12.08
C PRO A 48 1.12 -15.61 12.56
N ALA A 49 0.83 -16.91 12.69
CA ALA A 49 -0.46 -17.39 13.16
C ALA A 49 -0.74 -16.98 14.61
N LYS A 50 0.26 -17.10 15.49
CA LYS A 50 0.15 -16.66 16.90
C LYS A 50 -0.03 -15.14 17.00
N ASN A 51 0.72 -14.38 16.21
CA ASN A 51 0.63 -12.93 16.16
C ASN A 51 -0.73 -12.48 15.59
N ALA A 52 -1.26 -13.19 14.59
CA ALA A 52 -2.59 -12.94 14.04
C ALA A 52 -3.69 -13.18 15.07
N ALA A 53 -3.60 -14.26 15.85
CA ALA A 53 -4.55 -14.55 16.93
C ALA A 53 -4.52 -13.45 18.00
N ALA A 54 -3.34 -12.99 18.42
CA ALA A 54 -3.18 -11.89 19.36
C ALA A 54 -3.73 -10.57 18.78
N ALA A 55 -3.40 -10.26 17.52
CA ALA A 55 -3.90 -9.08 16.83
C ALA A 55 -5.43 -9.09 16.67
N LEU A 56 -6.02 -10.28 16.44
CA LEU A 56 -7.47 -10.46 16.39
C LEU A 56 -8.13 -10.15 17.75
N GLY A 57 -7.54 -10.60 18.84
CA GLY A 57 -8.01 -10.25 20.19
C GLY A 57 -8.02 -8.73 20.41
N ILE A 58 -6.93 -8.05 20.07
CA ILE A 58 -6.81 -6.59 20.16
C ILE A 58 -7.86 -5.91 19.25
N HIS A 59 -8.02 -6.41 18.02
CA HIS A 59 -9.01 -5.90 17.07
C HIS A 59 -10.44 -5.98 17.63
N LEU A 60 -10.83 -7.13 18.19
CA LEU A 60 -12.18 -7.32 18.73
C LEU A 60 -12.47 -6.35 19.88
N VAL A 61 -11.52 -6.19 20.80
CA VAL A 61 -11.66 -5.21 21.90
C VAL A 61 -11.78 -3.80 21.35
N ALA A 62 -10.89 -3.40 20.44
CA ALA A 62 -10.92 -2.08 19.83
C ALA A 62 -12.21 -1.83 19.03
N PHE A 63 -12.67 -2.83 18.28
CA PHE A 63 -13.91 -2.74 17.50
C PHE A 63 -15.13 -2.53 18.40
N VAL A 64 -15.25 -3.32 19.48
CA VAL A 64 -16.35 -3.20 20.46
C VAL A 64 -16.31 -1.79 21.09
N LEU A 65 -15.15 -1.31 21.51
CA LEU A 65 -15.00 0.03 22.06
C LEU A 65 -15.41 1.12 21.06
N MET A 66 -14.98 1.00 19.79
CA MET A 66 -15.34 1.96 18.74
C MET A 66 -16.84 1.97 18.45
N MET A 67 -17.49 0.81 18.52
CA MET A 67 -18.94 0.70 18.28
C MET A 67 -19.77 1.20 19.49
N THR A 68 -19.40 0.80 20.71
CA THR A 68 -20.22 1.05 21.90
C THR A 68 -19.94 2.39 22.56
N VAL A 69 -18.65 2.71 22.75
CA VAL A 69 -18.23 3.95 23.46
C VAL A 69 -18.14 5.13 22.51
N PHE A 70 -17.42 4.96 21.38
CA PHE A 70 -17.22 6.06 20.43
C PHE A 70 -18.35 6.20 19.41
N LYS A 71 -19.28 5.24 19.33
CA LYS A 71 -20.45 5.25 18.41
C LYS A 71 -20.07 5.54 16.97
N MET A 72 -18.92 5.03 16.52
CA MET A 72 -18.37 5.33 15.20
C MET A 72 -19.12 4.66 14.03
N ASN A 73 -20.17 3.86 14.33
CA ASN A 73 -20.97 3.16 13.31
C ASN A 73 -20.07 2.42 12.29
N VAL A 74 -20.30 2.64 11.00
CA VAL A 74 -19.56 1.98 9.90
C VAL A 74 -18.05 2.28 9.93
N TYR A 75 -17.63 3.43 10.47
CA TYR A 75 -16.21 3.77 10.59
C TYR A 75 -15.47 2.87 11.59
N ALA A 76 -16.17 2.26 12.54
CA ALA A 76 -15.57 1.28 13.45
C ALA A 76 -14.99 0.06 12.72
N LEU A 77 -15.58 -0.35 11.58
CA LEU A 77 -15.04 -1.44 10.76
C LEU A 77 -13.68 -1.08 10.18
N VAL A 78 -13.54 0.12 9.63
CA VAL A 78 -12.27 0.58 9.07
C VAL A 78 -11.24 0.79 10.18
N GLY A 79 -11.66 1.42 11.29
CA GLY A 79 -10.81 1.62 12.46
C GLY A 79 -10.31 0.31 13.06
N GLY A 80 -11.19 -0.68 13.21
CA GLY A 80 -10.84 -2.02 13.66
C GLY A 80 -9.81 -2.70 12.75
N ASN A 81 -10.01 -2.63 11.43
CA ASN A 81 -9.04 -3.17 10.47
C ASN A 81 -7.67 -2.47 10.54
N ILE A 82 -7.63 -1.15 10.77
CA ILE A 82 -6.38 -0.41 11.01
C ILE A 82 -5.69 -0.96 12.25
N VAL A 83 -6.42 -1.13 13.36
CA VAL A 83 -5.87 -1.66 14.61
C VAL A 83 -5.34 -3.08 14.42
N PHE A 84 -6.09 -3.95 13.73
CA PHE A 84 -5.64 -5.31 13.42
C PHE A 84 -4.33 -5.31 12.64
N ALA A 85 -4.28 -4.59 11.52
CA ALA A 85 -3.14 -4.57 10.64
C ALA A 85 -1.90 -3.95 11.31
N LEU A 86 -2.08 -2.91 12.14
CA LEU A 86 -1.02 -2.31 12.95
C LEU A 86 -0.50 -3.30 14.01
N ALA A 87 -1.40 -3.91 14.79
CA ALA A 87 -1.02 -4.87 15.82
C ALA A 87 -0.25 -6.05 15.22
N MET A 88 -0.75 -6.60 14.11
CA MET A 88 -0.11 -7.70 13.39
C MET A 88 1.30 -7.30 12.92
N SER A 89 1.43 -6.14 12.27
CA SER A 89 2.72 -5.63 11.77
C SER A 89 3.71 -5.40 12.90
N ILE A 90 3.28 -4.78 13.99
CA ILE A 90 4.13 -4.51 15.17
C ILE A 90 4.61 -5.82 15.80
N LEU A 91 3.71 -6.78 16.03
CA LEU A 91 4.07 -8.07 16.62
C LEU A 91 5.06 -8.85 15.75
N ASN A 92 4.86 -8.84 14.44
CA ASN A 92 5.78 -9.44 13.48
C ASN A 92 7.16 -8.77 13.50
N LEU A 93 7.20 -7.44 13.45
CA LEU A 93 8.45 -6.67 13.48
C LEU A 93 9.23 -6.89 14.77
N LEU A 94 8.55 -6.93 15.93
CA LEU A 94 9.17 -7.24 17.21
C LEU A 94 9.77 -8.65 17.21
N LYS A 95 9.06 -9.63 16.62
CA LYS A 95 9.55 -11.00 16.49
C LYS A 95 10.76 -11.08 15.56
N ILE A 96 10.70 -10.44 14.38
CA ILE A 96 11.82 -10.38 13.43
C ILE A 96 13.04 -9.77 14.10
N ARG A 97 12.89 -8.61 14.74
CA ARG A 97 14.00 -7.93 15.43
C ARG A 97 14.64 -8.82 16.51
N LYS A 98 13.80 -9.54 17.27
CA LYS A 98 14.30 -10.44 18.34
C LYS A 98 15.09 -11.63 17.80
N VAL A 99 14.71 -12.14 16.62
CA VAL A 99 15.28 -13.37 16.05
C VAL A 99 16.48 -13.09 15.16
N SER A 100 16.41 -12.06 14.30
CA SER A 100 17.46 -11.76 13.31
C SER A 100 18.44 -10.69 13.78
N GLY A 101 18.14 -9.93 14.85
CA GLY A 101 18.90 -8.75 15.24
C GLY A 101 18.85 -7.61 14.21
N PHE A 102 18.07 -7.77 13.13
CA PHE A 102 18.00 -6.85 12.01
C PHE A 102 17.39 -5.51 12.44
N LYS A 103 18.09 -4.44 12.12
CA LYS A 103 17.61 -3.07 12.30
C LYS A 103 17.00 -2.59 10.99
N ILE A 104 15.71 -2.31 11.01
CA ILE A 104 15.01 -1.78 9.83
C ILE A 104 15.42 -0.31 9.67
N ASP A 105 15.96 0.03 8.52
CA ASP A 105 16.12 1.43 8.13
C ASP A 105 14.76 1.95 7.62
N PHE A 106 14.01 2.57 8.53
CA PHE A 106 12.68 3.10 8.24
C PHE A 106 12.69 4.13 7.11
N VAL A 107 13.73 4.93 7.00
CA VAL A 107 13.81 6.00 5.99
C VAL A 107 13.98 5.39 4.60
N SER A 108 14.86 4.43 4.44
CA SER A 108 15.09 3.76 3.16
C SER A 108 13.90 2.86 2.77
N THR A 109 13.37 2.12 3.75
CA THR A 109 12.30 1.12 3.51
C THR A 109 10.93 1.75 3.23
N PHE A 110 10.59 2.84 3.92
CA PHE A 110 9.26 3.46 3.83
C PHE A 110 9.28 4.83 3.16
N GLY A 111 10.33 5.62 3.36
CA GLY A 111 10.41 6.99 2.85
C GLY A 111 10.45 7.04 1.33
N LYS A 112 11.26 6.20 0.69
CA LYS A 112 11.37 6.15 -0.78
C LYS A 112 10.06 5.73 -1.45
N PRO A 113 9.39 4.61 -1.07
CA PRO A 113 8.09 4.25 -1.63
C PRO A 113 7.00 5.28 -1.34
N PHE A 114 7.02 5.92 -0.17
CA PHE A 114 6.06 6.97 0.17
C PHE A 114 6.23 8.21 -0.72
N ALA A 115 7.46 8.64 -0.98
CA ALA A 115 7.74 9.73 -1.92
C ALA A 115 7.27 9.39 -3.33
N ALA A 116 7.52 8.16 -3.80
CA ALA A 116 7.05 7.68 -5.09
C ALA A 116 5.51 7.68 -5.17
N ALA A 117 4.83 7.23 -4.12
CA ALA A 117 3.37 7.23 -4.04
C ALA A 117 2.79 8.65 -4.02
N ALA A 118 3.44 9.61 -3.34
CA ALA A 118 3.03 11.00 -3.33
C ALA A 118 3.13 11.63 -4.73
N VAL A 119 4.25 11.43 -5.43
CA VAL A 119 4.41 11.90 -6.82
C VAL A 119 3.37 11.25 -7.74
N MET A 120 3.17 9.93 -7.63
CA MET A 120 2.13 9.22 -8.37
C MET A 120 0.76 9.85 -8.13
N GLY A 121 0.41 10.11 -6.87
CA GLY A 121 -0.90 10.70 -6.51
C GLY A 121 -1.13 12.07 -7.13
N ILE A 122 -0.12 12.95 -7.09
CA ILE A 122 -0.19 14.31 -7.69
C ILE A 122 -0.37 14.21 -9.20
N VAL A 123 0.45 13.41 -9.88
CA VAL A 123 0.38 13.25 -11.34
C VAL A 123 -0.95 12.64 -11.76
N THR A 124 -1.38 11.57 -11.07
CA THR A 124 -2.66 10.90 -11.36
C THR A 124 -3.84 11.83 -11.19
N PHE A 125 -3.83 12.66 -10.14
CA PHE A 125 -4.88 13.65 -9.92
C PHE A 125 -4.92 14.69 -11.03
N GLY A 126 -3.76 15.19 -11.48
CA GLY A 126 -3.65 16.13 -12.59
C GLY A 126 -4.14 15.53 -13.92
N VAL A 127 -3.73 14.31 -14.22
CA VAL A 127 -4.17 13.58 -15.42
C VAL A 127 -5.67 13.34 -15.38
N PHE A 128 -6.20 12.86 -14.24
CA PHE A 128 -7.64 12.65 -14.09
C PHE A 128 -8.42 13.96 -14.37
N ARG A 129 -8.03 15.08 -13.76
CA ARG A 129 -8.66 16.37 -13.97
C ARG A 129 -8.63 16.83 -15.43
N LEU A 130 -7.49 16.65 -16.08
CA LEU A 130 -7.31 17.03 -17.48
C LEU A 130 -8.25 16.24 -18.41
N PHE A 131 -8.31 14.93 -18.26
CA PHE A 131 -9.16 14.08 -19.10
C PHE A 131 -10.64 14.18 -18.74
N ASP A 132 -11.00 14.44 -17.50
CA ASP A 132 -12.37 14.70 -17.07
C ASP A 132 -12.93 15.97 -17.75
N THR A 133 -12.12 17.02 -17.88
CA THR A 133 -12.51 18.26 -18.58
C THR A 133 -12.54 18.11 -20.09
N LEU A 134 -11.66 17.31 -20.71
CA LEU A 134 -11.55 17.19 -22.16
C LEU A 134 -12.58 16.21 -22.75
N ILE A 135 -12.83 15.10 -22.10
CA ILE A 135 -13.63 13.99 -22.66
C ILE A 135 -15.06 13.98 -22.09
N GLY A 136 -15.27 14.60 -20.91
CA GLY A 136 -16.59 14.71 -20.28
C GLY A 136 -17.25 13.39 -19.89
N GLY A 137 -16.50 12.27 -19.94
CA GLY A 137 -16.94 10.93 -19.55
C GLY A 137 -16.29 10.52 -18.23
N ARG A 138 -16.92 9.56 -17.49
CA ARG A 138 -16.38 9.12 -16.18
C ARG A 138 -15.45 7.92 -16.28
N VAL A 139 -15.67 7.01 -17.21
CA VAL A 139 -14.94 5.74 -17.35
C VAL A 139 -13.54 5.97 -17.90
N ILE A 140 -13.45 6.66 -19.02
CA ILE A 140 -12.20 6.87 -19.77
C ILE A 140 -11.17 7.63 -18.94
N PRO A 141 -11.49 8.77 -18.28
CA PRO A 141 -10.55 9.47 -17.41
C PRO A 141 -10.02 8.62 -16.26
N VAL A 142 -10.87 7.80 -15.64
CA VAL A 142 -10.47 6.90 -14.55
C VAL A 142 -9.53 5.81 -15.07
N CYS A 143 -9.83 5.16 -16.20
CA CYS A 143 -8.97 4.12 -16.77
C CYS A 143 -7.60 4.66 -17.19
N ILE A 144 -7.57 5.80 -17.87
CA ILE A 144 -6.31 6.45 -18.28
C ILE A 144 -5.48 6.86 -17.06
N SER A 145 -6.10 7.49 -16.07
CA SER A 145 -5.40 7.91 -14.86
C SER A 145 -4.84 6.73 -14.06
N LEU A 146 -5.52 5.58 -14.05
CA LEU A 146 -5.04 4.37 -13.41
C LEU A 146 -3.80 3.79 -14.11
N ILE A 147 -3.82 3.73 -15.44
CA ILE A 147 -2.67 3.27 -16.22
C ILE A 147 -1.47 4.20 -15.99
N VAL A 148 -1.69 5.51 -16.05
CA VAL A 148 -0.65 6.51 -15.79
C VAL A 148 -0.12 6.40 -14.37
N ALA A 149 -0.97 6.15 -13.38
CA ALA A 149 -0.54 5.94 -12.00
C ALA A 149 0.48 4.80 -11.88
N ILE A 150 0.18 3.64 -12.48
CA ILE A 150 1.06 2.47 -12.45
C ILE A 150 2.40 2.79 -13.11
N LEU A 151 2.38 3.43 -14.28
CA LEU A 151 3.60 3.78 -15.01
C LEU A 151 4.45 4.80 -14.25
N VAL A 152 3.84 5.86 -13.72
CA VAL A 152 4.54 6.89 -12.93
C VAL A 152 5.16 6.28 -11.67
N TYR A 153 4.41 5.46 -10.94
CA TYR A 153 4.93 4.79 -9.76
C TYR A 153 6.16 3.94 -10.08
N ALA A 154 6.07 3.10 -11.13
CA ALA A 154 7.18 2.25 -11.57
C ALA A 154 8.42 3.09 -11.96
N VAL A 155 8.24 4.16 -12.74
CA VAL A 155 9.34 5.04 -13.17
C VAL A 155 9.97 5.75 -11.98
N VAL A 156 9.17 6.27 -11.05
CA VAL A 156 9.69 6.99 -9.88
C VAL A 156 10.42 6.04 -8.94
N MET A 157 9.91 4.83 -8.72
CA MET A 157 10.57 3.80 -7.91
C MET A 157 11.95 3.42 -8.47
N LEU A 158 12.06 3.29 -9.78
CA LEU A 158 13.33 3.03 -10.46
C LEU A 158 14.31 4.21 -10.31
N LYS A 159 13.83 5.45 -10.49
CA LYS A 159 14.67 6.66 -10.37
C LYS A 159 15.18 6.93 -8.95
N ILE A 160 14.38 6.63 -7.93
CA ILE A 160 14.77 6.81 -6.52
C ILE A 160 15.76 5.70 -6.07
N GLY A 161 16.00 4.69 -6.93
CA GLY A 161 16.89 3.58 -6.61
C GLY A 161 16.37 2.72 -5.46
N THR A 162 15.06 2.48 -5.45
CA THR A 162 14.43 1.58 -4.47
C THR A 162 14.63 0.12 -4.87
N LEU A 163 14.76 -0.15 -6.17
CA LEU A 163 15.00 -1.46 -6.76
C LEU A 163 16.45 -1.51 -7.26
N SER A 164 17.19 -2.53 -6.82
CA SER A 164 18.52 -2.85 -7.38
C SER A 164 18.39 -3.54 -8.74
N GLU A 165 19.49 -3.62 -9.49
CA GLU A 165 19.49 -4.36 -10.77
C GLU A 165 19.14 -5.84 -10.55
N ASP A 166 19.60 -6.43 -9.46
CA ASP A 166 19.31 -7.81 -9.09
C ASP A 166 17.84 -8.03 -8.77
N ASP A 167 17.22 -7.11 -8.02
CA ASP A 167 15.77 -7.13 -7.72
C ASP A 167 14.93 -7.06 -9.00
N ILE A 168 15.39 -6.27 -10.00
CA ILE A 168 14.69 -6.17 -11.29
C ILE A 168 14.82 -7.46 -12.08
N LEU A 169 15.97 -8.15 -12.02
CA LEU A 169 16.17 -9.42 -12.73
C LEU A 169 15.31 -10.55 -12.17
N ASP A 170 15.00 -10.51 -10.87
CA ASP A 170 14.12 -11.49 -10.20
C ASP A 170 12.63 -11.30 -10.57
N LEU A 171 12.26 -10.17 -11.18
CA LEU A 171 10.90 -9.92 -11.64
C LEU A 171 10.58 -10.72 -12.93
N PRO A 172 9.33 -11.13 -13.13
CA PRO A 172 8.90 -11.69 -14.39
C PRO A 172 9.17 -10.69 -15.54
N MET A 173 9.89 -11.11 -16.55
CA MET A 173 10.41 -10.27 -17.65
C MET A 173 11.51 -9.27 -17.23
N GLY A 174 12.19 -9.47 -16.11
CA GLY A 174 13.19 -8.57 -15.55
C GLY A 174 14.29 -8.13 -16.53
N GLY A 175 14.78 -9.00 -17.38
CA GLY A 175 15.77 -8.64 -18.39
C GLY A 175 15.27 -7.63 -19.45
N ARG A 176 13.95 -7.63 -19.77
CA ARG A 176 13.35 -6.60 -20.65
C ARG A 176 13.18 -5.28 -19.92
N ILE A 177 12.71 -5.34 -18.67
CA ILE A 177 12.55 -4.16 -17.81
C ILE A 177 13.91 -3.49 -17.60
N LEU A 178 14.95 -4.25 -17.28
CA LEU A 178 16.30 -3.72 -17.08
C LEU A 178 16.86 -3.04 -18.35
N ARG A 179 16.65 -3.66 -19.52
CA ARG A 179 17.07 -3.09 -20.81
C ARG A 179 16.37 -1.75 -21.10
N ILE A 180 15.07 -1.66 -20.82
CA ILE A 180 14.29 -0.43 -20.98
C ILE A 180 14.76 0.62 -19.97
N SER A 181 14.95 0.24 -18.71
CA SER A 181 15.41 1.13 -17.65
C SER A 181 16.79 1.73 -17.93
N LYS A 182 17.72 0.93 -18.46
CA LYS A 182 19.06 1.40 -18.90
C LYS A 182 18.97 2.32 -20.12
N LYS A 183 18.11 2.00 -21.09
CA LYS A 183 17.92 2.82 -22.29
C LYS A 183 17.38 4.22 -21.97
N PHE A 184 16.52 4.34 -20.96
CA PHE A 184 15.90 5.62 -20.57
C PHE A 184 16.61 6.28 -19.36
N HIS A 185 17.79 5.81 -18.96
CA HIS A 185 18.55 6.34 -17.82
C HIS A 185 17.70 6.46 -16.53
N LEU A 186 16.85 5.45 -16.28
CA LEU A 186 15.94 5.43 -15.13
C LEU A 186 16.59 4.89 -13.85
N LEU A 187 17.76 4.24 -13.96
CA LEU A 187 18.51 3.75 -12.83
C LEU A 187 19.50 4.84 -12.38
N PRO A 188 19.62 5.12 -11.07
CA PRO A 188 20.65 6.00 -10.57
C PRO A 188 22.03 5.42 -10.93
N ALA A 189 22.94 6.27 -11.38
CA ALA A 189 24.33 5.87 -11.55
C ALA A 189 24.88 5.45 -10.19
N VAL A 190 25.37 4.22 -10.09
CA VAL A 190 26.07 3.67 -8.92
C VAL A 190 27.43 4.33 -8.83
#